data_618df17007332526fec9bb7c604c5947
#
_entry.id   618df17007332526fec9bb7c604c5947
#
_cell.length_a   1.000
_cell.length_b   1.000
_cell.length_c   1.000
_cell.angle_alpha   90.00
_cell.angle_beta   90.00
_cell.angle_gamma   90.00
#
_symmetry.space_group_name_H-M   'P 1'
#
loop_
_entity.id
_entity.type
_entity.pdbx_description
1 polymer ?
#
loop_
_entity_poly.entity_id
_entity_poly.type
_entity_poly.pdbx_seq_one_letter_code
_entity_poly.pdbx_strand_id
1 'polypeptide(L)'
;MRFKQLSRAAACALAVLGAGAVIPQALADETCNSPYMSNLIKGQEDFVYVWTLGVKGMGDGFDKLVTLDVNPRSPRSGQVIAQLSVGSRGEAHHAGFTDDRRFLWAGGLDDSKIHVFDIHTDPARPRLVRTIA
;
A
#
# COMPACT_ATOMS: atom_id res chain seq x y z
N MET A 1 3.89 0.38 -86.17
CA MET A 1 3.06 1.13 -85.14
C MET A 1 2.98 0.31 -83.89
N ARG A 2 3.68 0.70 -82.80
CA ARG A 2 3.68 0.02 -81.54
C ARG A 2 3.15 1.01 -80.48
N PHE A 3 1.98 0.74 -79.95
CA PHE A 3 1.42 1.47 -78.82
C PHE A 3 2.10 1.03 -77.53
N LYS A 4 2.77 1.95 -76.89
CA LYS A 4 3.26 1.76 -75.50
C LYS A 4 2.13 2.06 -74.53
N GLN A 5 1.66 1.03 -73.88
CA GLN A 5 0.78 1.20 -72.75
C GLN A 5 1.61 1.62 -71.55
N LEU A 6 1.32 2.79 -71.02
CA LEU A 6 1.84 3.27 -69.74
C LEU A 6 0.90 2.73 -68.63
N SER A 7 1.35 1.75 -67.91
CA SER A 7 0.72 1.29 -66.71
C SER A 7 0.95 2.30 -65.56
N ARG A 8 -0.07 3.00 -65.20
CA ARG A 8 -0.08 3.83 -63.97
C ARG A 8 -0.24 2.90 -62.78
N ALA A 9 0.83 2.57 -62.09
CA ALA A 9 0.78 1.96 -60.82
C ALA A 9 0.33 3.03 -59.77
N ALA A 10 -0.89 2.93 -59.35
CA ALA A 10 -1.39 3.72 -58.23
C ALA A 10 -0.82 3.14 -56.93
N ALA A 11 0.18 3.83 -56.39
CA ALA A 11 0.68 3.53 -55.05
C ALA A 11 -0.35 4.03 -54.01
N CYS A 12 -1.19 3.15 -53.53
CA CYS A 12 -1.98 3.41 -52.31
C CYS A 12 -1.04 3.37 -51.12
N ALA A 13 -0.59 4.54 -50.70
CA ALA A 13 0.05 4.67 -49.40
C ALA A 13 -1.04 4.55 -48.32
N LEU A 14 -1.15 3.38 -47.69
CA LEU A 14 -1.89 3.21 -46.45
C LEU A 14 -1.12 3.96 -45.36
N ALA A 15 -1.56 5.17 -45.06
CA ALA A 15 -1.19 5.84 -43.81
C ALA A 15 -1.95 5.13 -42.66
N VAL A 16 -1.31 4.16 -42.04
CA VAL A 16 -1.76 3.64 -40.75
C VAL A 16 -1.51 4.73 -39.72
N LEU A 17 -2.48 5.59 -39.55
CA LEU A 17 -2.56 6.46 -38.36
C LEU A 17 -2.68 5.52 -37.15
N GLY A 18 -1.57 5.25 -36.51
CA GLY A 18 -1.51 4.67 -35.21
C GLY A 18 -2.19 5.63 -34.22
N ALA A 19 -3.51 5.53 -34.10
CA ALA A 19 -4.20 6.06 -32.95
C ALA A 19 -3.66 5.26 -31.76
N GLY A 20 -2.64 5.82 -31.11
CA GLY A 20 -2.20 5.35 -29.81
C GLY A 20 -3.42 5.40 -28.91
N ALA A 21 -4.07 4.27 -28.71
CA ALA A 21 -5.04 4.13 -27.65
C ALA A 21 -4.29 4.43 -26.36
N VAL A 22 -4.46 5.63 -25.84
CA VAL A 22 -4.15 5.92 -24.45
C VAL A 22 -5.08 5.00 -23.67
N ILE A 23 -4.58 3.82 -23.35
CA ILE A 23 -5.25 2.95 -22.38
C ILE A 23 -5.24 3.78 -21.11
N PRO A 24 -6.40 4.24 -20.59
CA PRO A 24 -6.41 4.83 -19.27
C PRO A 24 -5.81 3.74 -18.37
N GLN A 25 -4.67 4.04 -17.76
CA GLN A 25 -4.24 3.23 -16.64
C GLN A 25 -5.43 3.23 -15.70
N ALA A 26 -6.08 2.08 -15.58
CA ALA A 26 -6.95 1.86 -14.45
C ALA A 26 -6.04 2.13 -13.26
N LEU A 27 -6.23 3.28 -12.63
CA LEU A 27 -5.76 3.48 -11.27
C LEU A 27 -6.47 2.35 -10.54
N ALA A 28 -5.72 1.30 -10.24
CA ALA A 28 -6.19 0.27 -9.36
C ALA A 28 -6.47 1.02 -8.07
N ASP A 29 -7.72 1.38 -7.88
CA ASP A 29 -8.25 1.83 -6.61
C ASP A 29 -8.27 0.59 -5.73
N GLU A 30 -7.05 0.18 -5.37
CA GLU A 30 -6.86 -0.80 -4.33
C GLU A 30 -7.52 -0.19 -3.11
N THR A 31 -8.61 -0.74 -2.76
CA THR A 31 -9.61 -0.47 -1.75
C THR A 31 -9.13 0.08 -0.39
N CYS A 32 -7.85 0.25 -0.20
CA CYS A 32 -7.22 0.84 0.98
C CYS A 32 -6.80 2.31 0.79
N ASN A 33 -6.92 2.88 -0.40
CA ASN A 33 -6.67 4.28 -0.67
C ASN A 33 -7.99 5.06 -0.69
N SER A 34 -8.39 5.58 0.48
CA SER A 34 -9.42 6.59 0.51
C SER A 34 -9.03 7.75 -0.40
N PRO A 35 -9.92 8.28 -1.27
CA PRO A 35 -9.66 9.48 -2.08
C PRO A 35 -9.20 10.68 -1.24
N TYR A 36 -9.54 10.69 0.04
CA TYR A 36 -9.09 11.70 1.01
C TYR A 36 -7.61 11.54 1.38
N MET A 37 -7.09 10.31 1.35
CA MET A 37 -5.71 10.00 1.73
C MET A 37 -4.70 10.47 0.70
N SER A 38 -5.02 10.44 -0.58
CA SER A 38 -4.12 10.87 -1.66
C SER A 38 -3.69 12.33 -1.52
N ASN A 39 -4.49 13.17 -0.87
CA ASN A 39 -4.17 14.56 -0.60
C ASN A 39 -3.24 14.75 0.61
N LEU A 40 -3.18 13.76 1.50
CA LEU A 40 -2.36 13.79 2.72
C LEU A 40 -0.99 13.14 2.51
N ILE A 41 -0.92 12.15 1.61
CA ILE A 41 0.33 11.47 1.30
C ILE A 41 1.11 12.32 0.30
N LYS A 42 2.13 13.01 0.79
CA LYS A 42 3.03 13.80 -0.04
C LYS A 42 4.46 13.37 0.23
N GLY A 43 5.14 12.91 -0.82
CA GLY A 43 6.55 12.55 -0.75
C GLY A 43 6.81 11.08 -0.41
N GLN A 44 7.95 10.83 0.20
CA GLN A 44 8.44 9.51 0.56
C GLN A 44 7.75 9.02 1.83
N GLU A 45 7.22 7.79 1.79
CA GLU A 45 6.82 7.07 2.99
C GLU A 45 8.06 6.45 3.64
N ASP A 46 8.28 6.74 4.92
CA ASP A 46 9.49 6.31 5.63
C ASP A 46 9.28 4.99 6.38
N PHE A 47 8.03 4.65 6.71
CA PHE A 47 7.71 3.48 7.53
C PHE A 47 6.56 2.67 6.93
N VAL A 48 6.65 1.35 7.08
CA VAL A 48 5.56 0.41 6.84
C VAL A 48 5.17 -0.22 8.17
N TYR A 49 3.87 -0.29 8.43
CA TYR A 49 3.31 -0.99 9.58
C TYR A 49 2.73 -2.33 9.14
N VAL A 50 3.13 -3.38 9.84
CA VAL A 50 2.63 -4.73 9.59
C VAL A 50 1.91 -5.21 10.85
N TRP A 51 0.61 -5.48 10.74
CA TRP A 51 -0.17 -6.10 11.79
C TRP A 51 0.01 -7.61 11.70
N THR A 52 0.69 -8.21 12.68
CA THR A 52 1.16 -9.59 12.62
C THR A 52 0.43 -10.49 13.60
N LEU A 53 0.09 -11.69 13.14
CA LEU A 53 -0.50 -12.74 13.95
C LEU A 53 0.52 -13.32 14.94
N GLY A 54 0.12 -13.41 16.20
CA GLY A 54 0.86 -14.15 17.21
C GLY A 54 0.81 -15.66 16.98
N VAL A 55 1.93 -16.34 17.13
CA VAL A 55 2.02 -17.80 16.99
C VAL A 55 2.36 -18.41 18.32
N LYS A 56 1.52 -19.35 18.79
CA LYS A 56 1.77 -20.07 20.05
C LYS A 56 3.12 -20.76 20.03
N GLY A 57 3.93 -20.51 21.05
CA GLY A 57 5.28 -21.09 21.18
C GLY A 57 6.37 -20.28 20.46
N MET A 58 6.04 -19.15 19.82
CA MET A 58 7.01 -18.23 19.23
C MET A 58 6.96 -16.89 19.96
N GLY A 59 8.09 -16.48 20.54
CA GLY A 59 8.18 -15.25 21.34
C GLY A 59 7.17 -15.23 22.49
N ASP A 60 6.42 -14.14 22.62
CA ASP A 60 5.31 -14.03 23.60
C ASP A 60 3.98 -14.64 23.10
N GLY A 61 3.93 -15.05 21.82
CA GLY A 61 2.74 -15.64 21.20
C GLY A 61 1.61 -14.68 20.90
N PHE A 62 1.78 -13.37 21.12
CA PHE A 62 0.76 -12.34 20.97
C PHE A 62 0.86 -11.64 19.62
N ASP A 63 -0.26 -11.04 19.20
CA ASP A 63 -0.31 -10.20 18.01
C ASP A 63 0.52 -8.93 18.23
N LYS A 64 1.13 -8.42 17.16
CA LYS A 64 2.06 -7.30 17.21
C LYS A 64 1.86 -6.33 16.06
N LEU A 65 2.04 -5.06 16.35
CA LEU A 65 2.33 -4.06 15.33
C LEU A 65 3.84 -3.98 15.13
N VAL A 66 4.29 -4.30 13.93
CA VAL A 66 5.70 -4.27 13.53
C VAL A 66 5.94 -3.07 12.65
N THR A 67 6.98 -2.29 12.93
CA THR A 67 7.38 -1.14 12.12
C THR A 67 8.66 -1.48 11.36
N LEU A 68 8.63 -1.30 10.04
CA LEU A 68 9.79 -1.41 9.17
C LEU A 68 10.20 -0.02 8.68
N ASP A 69 11.50 0.23 8.65
CA ASP A 69 12.07 1.39 7.98
C ASP A 69 12.14 1.09 6.48
N VAL A 70 11.43 1.88 5.67
CA VAL A 70 11.42 1.74 4.20
C VAL A 70 11.99 2.96 3.48
N ASN A 71 12.54 3.91 4.21
CA ASN A 71 13.22 5.05 3.62
C ASN A 71 14.51 4.58 2.91
N PRO A 72 14.61 4.69 1.58
CA PRO A 72 15.78 4.20 0.85
C PRO A 72 17.09 4.93 1.21
N ARG A 73 17.00 6.09 1.87
CA ARG A 73 18.16 6.86 2.33
C ARG A 73 18.54 6.54 3.76
N SER A 74 17.74 5.74 4.46
CA SER A 74 18.06 5.34 5.83
C SER A 74 19.09 4.21 5.86
N PRO A 75 20.06 4.24 6.78
CA PRO A 75 20.98 3.12 7.00
C PRO A 75 20.28 1.86 7.53
N ARG A 76 19.02 1.98 7.95
CA ARG A 76 18.19 0.86 8.44
C ARG A 76 17.10 0.45 7.43
N SER A 77 17.17 0.93 6.18
CA SER A 77 16.19 0.59 5.16
C SER A 77 16.00 -0.93 5.04
N GLY A 78 14.76 -1.39 5.04
CA GLY A 78 14.39 -2.80 5.02
C GLY A 78 14.46 -3.51 6.38
N GLN A 79 14.79 -2.81 7.47
CA GLN A 79 14.90 -3.43 8.79
C GLN A 79 13.64 -3.19 9.63
N VAL A 80 13.35 -4.19 10.47
CA VAL A 80 12.39 -4.01 11.58
C VAL A 80 13.02 -3.12 12.63
N ILE A 81 12.36 -2.00 12.94
CA ILE A 81 12.86 -0.99 13.89
C ILE A 81 12.06 -0.93 15.19
N ALA A 82 10.83 -1.44 15.17
CA ALA A 82 10.02 -1.56 16.38
C ALA A 82 9.05 -2.74 16.27
N GLN A 83 8.70 -3.32 17.42
CA GLN A 83 7.67 -4.32 17.58
C GLN A 83 6.87 -4.00 18.84
N LEU A 84 5.57 -3.85 18.72
CA LEU A 84 4.67 -3.53 19.81
C LEU A 84 3.65 -4.66 19.98
N SER A 85 3.80 -5.46 21.03
CA SER A 85 2.84 -6.50 21.40
C SER A 85 1.59 -5.87 22.01
N VAL A 86 0.41 -6.42 21.66
CA VAL A 86 -0.86 -5.99 22.28
C VAL A 86 -1.25 -6.82 23.50
N GLY A 87 -0.42 -7.79 23.89
CA GLY A 87 -0.62 -8.61 25.07
C GLY A 87 -1.74 -9.65 24.96
N SER A 88 -2.26 -9.86 23.74
CA SER A 88 -3.24 -10.90 23.44
C SER A 88 -3.02 -11.46 22.04
N ARG A 89 -3.61 -12.62 21.76
CA ARG A 89 -3.71 -13.19 20.44
C ARG A 89 -5.18 -13.21 20.06
N GLY A 90 -5.55 -12.37 19.10
CA GLY A 90 -6.90 -12.19 18.62
C GLY A 90 -7.04 -12.49 17.13
N GLU A 91 -6.08 -13.19 16.52
CA GLU A 91 -5.99 -13.37 15.08
C GLU A 91 -5.92 -12.02 14.33
N ALA A 92 -4.73 -11.47 14.24
CA ALA A 92 -4.45 -10.21 13.54
C ALA A 92 -5.02 -10.26 12.11
N HIS A 93 -5.93 -9.35 11.80
CA HIS A 93 -6.66 -9.37 10.53
C HIS A 93 -6.56 -8.02 9.81
N HIS A 94 -7.62 -7.22 9.81
CA HIS A 94 -7.62 -5.95 9.10
C HIS A 94 -6.96 -4.82 9.89
N ALA A 95 -6.33 -3.90 9.17
CA ALA A 95 -5.84 -2.65 9.73
C ALA A 95 -6.14 -1.50 8.75
N GLY A 96 -6.31 -0.30 9.28
CA GLY A 96 -6.56 0.90 8.49
C GLY A 96 -6.18 2.17 9.24
N PHE A 97 -5.87 3.22 8.49
CA PHE A 97 -5.54 4.53 9.04
C PHE A 97 -6.79 5.37 9.24
N THR A 98 -6.73 6.30 10.20
CA THR A 98 -7.65 7.44 10.21
C THR A 98 -7.34 8.37 9.03
N ASP A 99 -8.34 9.15 8.59
CA ASP A 99 -8.19 10.05 7.44
C ASP A 99 -7.05 11.08 7.64
N ASP A 100 -6.81 11.50 8.88
CA ASP A 100 -5.72 12.40 9.25
C ASP A 100 -4.37 11.67 9.46
N ARG A 101 -4.34 10.33 9.29
CA ARG A 101 -3.19 9.45 9.49
C ARG A 101 -2.50 9.56 10.86
N ARG A 102 -3.24 10.01 11.87
CA ARG A 102 -2.70 10.08 13.23
C ARG A 102 -2.76 8.75 13.97
N PHE A 103 -3.75 7.93 13.59
CA PHE A 103 -3.98 6.65 14.24
C PHE A 103 -4.07 5.53 13.21
N LEU A 104 -3.59 4.37 13.62
CA LEU A 104 -3.80 3.10 12.95
C LEU A 104 -4.76 2.27 13.82
N TRP A 105 -5.82 1.76 13.21
CA TRP A 105 -6.78 0.85 13.83
C TRP A 105 -6.52 -0.56 13.30
N ALA A 106 -6.39 -1.53 14.19
CA ALA A 106 -6.10 -2.91 13.83
C ALA A 106 -7.03 -3.86 14.56
N GLY A 107 -7.69 -4.74 13.82
CA GLY A 107 -8.68 -5.68 14.34
C GLY A 107 -8.10 -7.04 14.65
N GLY A 108 -8.61 -7.65 15.74
CA GLY A 108 -8.50 -9.07 16.00
C GLY A 108 -9.81 -9.76 15.64
N LEU A 109 -9.76 -10.82 14.84
CA LEU A 109 -10.95 -11.52 14.36
C LEU A 109 -11.56 -12.41 15.46
N ASP A 110 -10.72 -13.18 16.17
CA ASP A 110 -11.16 -14.14 17.16
C ASP A 110 -11.66 -13.51 18.47
N ASP A 111 -11.04 -12.40 18.89
CA ASP A 111 -11.32 -11.77 20.18
C ASP A 111 -12.22 -10.54 20.07
N SER A 112 -12.69 -10.21 18.87
CA SER A 112 -13.57 -9.08 18.58
C SER A 112 -13.05 -7.74 19.08
N LYS A 113 -11.74 -7.58 19.21
CA LYS A 113 -11.10 -6.35 19.67
C LYS A 113 -10.61 -5.50 18.52
N ILE A 114 -10.54 -4.21 18.77
CA ILE A 114 -9.88 -3.23 17.92
C ILE A 114 -8.82 -2.52 18.75
N HIS A 115 -7.59 -2.57 18.25
CA HIS A 115 -6.44 -1.88 18.83
C HIS A 115 -6.18 -0.57 18.09
N VAL A 116 -6.03 0.53 18.82
CA VAL A 116 -5.79 1.86 18.28
C VAL A 116 -4.37 2.28 18.64
N PHE A 117 -3.58 2.55 17.62
CA PHE A 117 -2.17 2.95 17.77
C PHE A 117 -2.00 4.41 17.37
N ASP A 118 -1.32 5.20 18.20
CA ASP A 118 -0.80 6.52 17.82
C ASP A 118 0.46 6.31 16.97
N ILE A 119 0.38 6.70 15.72
CA ILE A 119 1.46 6.67 14.74
C ILE A 119 1.96 8.07 14.38
N HIS A 120 1.38 9.11 14.98
CA HIS A 120 1.71 10.49 14.69
C HIS A 120 2.83 11.03 15.60
N THR A 121 2.76 10.69 16.90
CA THR A 121 3.70 11.23 17.89
C THR A 121 5.14 10.74 17.63
N ASP A 122 5.31 9.46 17.35
CA ASP A 122 6.57 8.85 16.90
C ASP A 122 6.25 7.76 15.88
N PRO A 123 6.30 8.08 14.58
CA PRO A 123 5.98 7.10 13.54
C PRO A 123 6.92 5.89 13.53
N ALA A 124 8.17 6.04 13.99
CA ALA A 124 9.11 4.94 14.09
C ALA A 124 8.78 3.97 15.24
N ARG A 125 8.10 4.46 16.27
CA ARG A 125 7.74 3.70 17.47
C ARG A 125 6.30 3.98 17.91
N PRO A 126 5.30 3.43 17.19
CA PRO A 126 3.90 3.56 17.54
C PRO A 126 3.61 3.16 18.99
N ARG A 127 2.54 3.71 19.55
CA ARG A 127 2.08 3.39 20.92
C ARG A 127 0.64 2.89 20.86
N LEU A 128 0.34 1.81 21.55
CA LEU A 128 -1.04 1.40 21.80
C LEU A 128 -1.70 2.40 22.74
N VAL A 129 -2.73 3.10 22.28
CA VAL A 129 -3.43 4.12 23.06
C VAL A 129 -4.79 3.65 23.54
N ARG A 130 -5.38 2.67 22.86
CA ARG A 130 -6.68 2.12 23.25
C ARG A 130 -6.89 0.72 22.70
N THR A 131 -7.58 -0.10 23.47
CA THR A 131 -8.22 -1.34 22.99
C THR A 131 -9.72 -1.21 23.24
N ILE A 132 -10.51 -1.47 22.21
CA ILE A 132 -11.98 -1.50 22.22
C ILE A 132 -12.39 -2.97 22.16
N ALA A 133 -13.24 -3.42 23.05
CA ALA A 133 -13.80 -4.77 23.12
C ALA A 133 -15.32 -4.71 23.03
#